data_3e34f7110944605c27663143350f8bbd
#
_entry.id   3e34f7110944605c27663143350f8bbd
#
_cell.length_a   1.000
_cell.length_b   1.000
_cell.length_c   1.000
_cell.angle_alpha   90.00
_cell.angle_beta   90.00
_cell.angle_gamma   90.00
#
_symmetry.space_group_name_H-M   'P 1'
#
loop_
_entity.id
_entity.type
_entity.pdbx_description
1 polymer ?
#
loop_
_entity_poly.entity_id
_entity_poly.type
_entity_poly.pdbx_seq_one_letter_code
_entity_poly.pdbx_strand_id
1 'polypeptide(L)'
;LAMTRGADVALCLIESGCLSHRLSTPNKMMEAFAAGVPALCSPLSEARRYLGDQADRWVLDDPERDLVSALESITREDIEAFTTPTIPTWEEGAARLREAYERALTTRATHR
;
A
#
# COMPACT_ATOMS: atom_id res chain seq x y z
N LEU A 1 -0.76 15.17 -5.80
CA LEU A 1 0.00 14.25 -6.67
C LEU A 1 1.23 14.91 -7.34
N ALA A 2 1.12 16.17 -7.80
CA ALA A 2 2.26 16.84 -8.44
C ALA A 2 3.45 16.99 -7.49
N MET A 3 3.22 17.38 -6.23
CA MET A 3 4.26 17.46 -5.21
C MET A 3 4.82 16.08 -4.85
N THR A 4 3.95 15.08 -4.75
CA THR A 4 4.37 13.70 -4.47
C THR A 4 5.29 13.17 -5.56
N ARG A 5 4.99 13.43 -6.83
CA ARG A 5 5.83 13.02 -7.97
C ARG A 5 7.23 13.62 -7.95
N GLY A 6 7.41 14.75 -7.28
CA GLY A 6 8.72 15.39 -7.09
C GLY A 6 9.57 14.77 -5.99
N ALA A 7 9.02 13.87 -5.19
CA ALA A 7 9.75 13.19 -4.13
C ALA A 7 10.52 11.98 -4.67
N ASP A 8 11.66 11.68 -4.07
CA ASP A 8 12.42 10.46 -4.36
C ASP A 8 11.89 9.27 -3.57
N VAL A 9 11.49 9.49 -2.33
CA VAL A 9 10.93 8.48 -1.43
C VAL A 9 9.85 9.12 -0.57
N ALA A 10 8.75 8.42 -0.36
CA ALA A 10 7.70 8.82 0.56
C ALA A 10 7.80 8.04 1.87
N LEU A 11 7.24 8.61 2.95
CA LEU A 11 7.15 7.93 4.23
C LEU A 11 5.69 7.68 4.56
N CYS A 12 5.37 6.42 4.88
CA CYS A 12 4.06 6.00 5.32
C CYS A 12 4.19 5.25 6.65
N LEU A 13 4.34 6.01 7.73
CA LEU A 13 4.61 5.49 9.07
C LEU A 13 3.35 5.59 9.91
N ILE A 14 2.77 4.44 10.25
CA ILE A 14 1.55 4.32 11.03
C ILE A 14 1.81 3.46 12.25
N GLU A 15 1.39 3.94 13.41
CA GLU A 15 1.44 3.14 14.63
C GLU A 15 0.51 1.93 14.50
N SER A 16 1.05 0.76 14.83
CA SER A 16 0.32 -0.52 14.75
C SER A 16 -0.29 -0.91 16.10
N GLY A 17 -0.66 0.07 16.91
CA GLY A 17 -1.18 -0.14 18.27
C GLY A 17 -2.54 -0.81 18.34
N CYS A 18 -3.32 -0.83 17.26
CA CYS A 18 -4.61 -1.50 17.21
C CYS A 18 -4.79 -2.26 15.89
N LEU A 19 -5.74 -3.18 15.88
CA LEU A 19 -6.03 -4.02 14.72
C LEU A 19 -6.44 -3.20 13.50
N SER A 20 -7.23 -2.15 13.70
CA SER A 20 -7.67 -1.27 12.63
C SER A 20 -6.47 -0.64 11.89
N HIS A 21 -5.48 -0.15 12.60
CA HIS A 21 -4.28 0.41 11.99
C HIS A 21 -3.45 -0.64 11.26
N ARG A 22 -3.30 -1.84 11.85
CA ARG A 22 -2.53 -2.93 11.25
C ARG A 22 -3.13 -3.45 9.95
N LEU A 23 -4.44 -3.38 9.81
CA LEU A 23 -5.18 -3.85 8.63
C LEU A 23 -5.53 -2.73 7.66
N SER A 24 -5.11 -1.50 7.94
CA SER A 24 -5.44 -0.35 7.09
C SER A 24 -4.68 -0.35 5.77
N THR A 25 -5.29 0.30 4.78
CA THR A 25 -4.65 0.63 3.51
C THR A 25 -4.47 2.16 3.49
N PRO A 26 -3.31 2.68 3.92
CA PRO A 26 -3.13 4.12 4.07
C PRO A 26 -3.20 4.87 2.74
N ASN A 27 -3.92 5.99 2.69
CA ASN A 27 -4.00 6.82 1.49
C ASN A 27 -2.64 7.36 1.05
N LYS A 28 -1.76 7.71 1.99
CA LYS A 28 -0.40 8.19 1.69
C LYS A 28 0.41 7.18 0.90
N MET A 29 0.30 5.90 1.27
CA MET A 29 0.96 4.80 0.57
C MET A 29 0.41 4.68 -0.85
N MET A 30 -0.91 4.68 -0.99
CA MET A 30 -1.57 4.55 -2.30
C MET A 30 -1.26 5.74 -3.21
N GLU A 31 -1.23 6.94 -2.66
CA GLU A 31 -0.86 8.16 -3.40
C GLU A 31 0.59 8.10 -3.89
N ALA A 32 1.52 7.63 -3.06
CA ALA A 32 2.92 7.46 -3.44
C ALA A 32 3.04 6.46 -4.60
N PHE A 33 2.40 5.32 -4.49
CA PHE A 33 2.42 4.30 -5.54
C PHE A 33 1.78 4.80 -6.84
N ALA A 34 0.65 5.51 -6.74
CA ALA A 34 0.01 6.13 -7.91
C ALA A 34 0.91 7.16 -8.60
N ALA A 35 1.77 7.82 -7.84
CA ALA A 35 2.75 8.77 -8.38
C ALA A 35 4.04 8.10 -8.89
N GLY A 36 4.17 6.79 -8.74
CA GLY A 36 5.38 6.05 -9.10
C GLY A 36 6.54 6.25 -8.12
N VAL A 37 6.26 6.66 -6.89
CA VAL A 37 7.25 6.95 -5.85
C VAL A 37 7.30 5.79 -4.85
N PRO A 38 8.49 5.23 -4.56
CA PRO A 38 8.61 4.22 -3.52
C PRO A 38 8.32 4.83 -2.15
N ALA A 39 7.73 4.05 -1.26
CA ALA A 39 7.40 4.47 0.09
C ALA A 39 7.99 3.52 1.12
N LEU A 40 8.68 4.07 2.12
CA LEU A 40 9.03 3.32 3.31
C LEU A 40 7.79 3.23 4.19
N CYS A 41 7.36 2.01 4.47
CA CYS A 41 6.09 1.73 5.14
C CYS A 41 6.30 1.03 6.48
N SER A 42 5.41 1.32 7.42
CA SER A 42 5.23 0.50 8.62
C SER A 42 4.86 -0.94 8.23
N PRO A 43 5.04 -1.93 9.13
CA PRO A 43 4.81 -3.34 8.83
C PRO A 43 3.30 -3.68 8.77
N LEU A 44 2.62 -3.11 7.80
CA LEU A 44 1.20 -3.33 7.54
C LEU A 44 1.03 -4.49 6.55
N SER A 45 0.03 -5.34 6.79
CA SER A 45 -0.25 -6.46 5.89
C SER A 45 -0.56 -6.01 4.47
N GLU A 46 -1.28 -4.90 4.30
CA GLU A 46 -1.58 -4.34 2.99
C GLU A 46 -0.34 -3.79 2.28
N ALA A 47 0.59 -3.18 3.01
CA ALA A 47 1.86 -2.73 2.44
C ALA A 47 2.65 -3.91 1.86
N ARG A 48 2.75 -5.00 2.60
CA ARG A 48 3.40 -6.22 2.13
C ARG A 48 2.69 -6.83 0.92
N ARG A 49 1.37 -6.82 0.92
CA ARG A 49 0.57 -7.37 -0.17
C ARG A 49 0.79 -6.59 -1.48
N TYR A 50 0.75 -5.27 -1.42
CA TYR A 50 0.96 -4.44 -2.61
C TYR A 50 2.40 -4.48 -3.12
N LEU A 51 3.37 -4.44 -2.21
CA LEU A 51 4.79 -4.45 -2.58
C LEU A 51 5.30 -5.81 -3.05
N GLY A 52 4.70 -6.91 -2.58
CA GLY A 52 5.10 -8.25 -3.00
C GLY A 52 6.59 -8.52 -2.75
N ASP A 53 7.32 -8.87 -3.79
CA ASP A 53 8.76 -9.17 -3.70
C ASP A 53 9.61 -7.98 -3.26
N GLN A 54 9.10 -6.76 -3.40
CA GLN A 54 9.80 -5.53 -2.97
C GLN A 54 9.60 -5.21 -1.49
N ALA A 55 8.73 -5.96 -0.79
CA ALA A 55 8.37 -5.65 0.60
C ALA A 55 9.58 -5.60 1.53
N ASP A 56 10.54 -6.50 1.38
CA ASP A 56 11.72 -6.54 2.24
C ASP A 56 12.56 -5.26 2.16
N ARG A 57 12.53 -4.58 1.03
CA ARG A 57 13.25 -3.32 0.84
C ARG A 57 12.49 -2.11 1.39
N TRP A 58 11.17 -2.10 1.29
CA TRP A 58 10.36 -0.92 1.54
C TRP A 58 9.48 -0.99 2.79
N VAL A 59 9.33 -2.15 3.41
CA VAL A 59 8.62 -2.31 4.69
C VAL A 59 9.63 -2.38 5.83
N LEU A 60 9.47 -1.51 6.82
CA LEU A 60 10.31 -1.49 8.01
C LEU A 60 9.68 -2.35 9.10
N ASP A 61 10.42 -3.33 9.62
CA ASP A 61 9.91 -4.19 10.70
C ASP A 61 9.72 -3.42 12.00
N ASP A 62 10.63 -2.50 12.30
CA ASP A 62 10.55 -1.61 13.45
C ASP A 62 10.89 -0.19 12.99
N PRO A 63 9.91 0.64 12.63
CA PRO A 63 10.17 1.98 12.10
C PRO A 63 10.99 2.87 13.03
N GLU A 64 10.78 2.79 14.34
CA GLU A 64 11.54 3.60 15.31
C GLU A 64 13.02 3.25 15.29
N ARG A 65 13.33 1.97 15.19
CA ARG A 65 14.72 1.48 15.14
C ARG A 65 15.35 1.62 13.76
N ASP A 66 14.58 1.34 12.70
CA ASP A 66 15.13 1.06 11.39
C ASP A 66 15.07 2.23 10.41
N LEU A 67 14.28 3.26 10.68
CA LEU A 67 14.02 4.36 9.73
C LEU A 67 15.30 5.08 9.29
N VAL A 68 16.14 5.48 10.22
CA VAL A 68 17.37 6.23 9.91
C VAL A 68 18.31 5.38 9.07
N SER A 69 18.54 4.14 9.47
CA SER A 69 19.39 3.20 8.73
C SER A 69 18.84 2.95 7.32
N ALA A 70 17.52 2.81 7.18
CA ALA A 70 16.89 2.64 5.88
C ALA A 70 17.11 3.84 4.98
N LEU A 71 16.89 5.06 5.48
CA LEU A 71 17.10 6.29 4.72
C LEU A 71 18.56 6.46 4.29
N GLU A 72 19.50 6.12 5.18
CA GLU A 72 20.93 6.19 4.86
C GLU A 72 21.37 5.15 3.82
N SER A 73 20.70 4.01 3.75
CA SER A 73 21.04 2.91 2.87
C SER A 73 20.39 2.95 1.49
N ILE A 74 19.35 3.77 1.30
CA ILE A 74 18.66 3.88 0.02
C ILE A 74 19.57 4.55 -1.01
N THR A 75 19.73 3.90 -2.15
CA THR A 75 20.52 4.40 -3.28
C THR A 75 19.61 4.85 -4.42
N ARG A 76 20.18 5.58 -5.36
CA ARG A 76 19.47 5.93 -6.60
C ARG A 76 19.03 4.67 -7.35
N GLU A 77 19.85 3.65 -7.35
CA GLU A 77 19.53 2.36 -7.97
C GLU A 77 18.31 1.68 -7.36
N ASP A 78 18.17 1.74 -6.03
CA ASP A 78 16.98 1.20 -5.33
C ASP A 78 15.70 1.92 -5.78
N ILE A 79 15.78 3.24 -5.93
CA ILE A 79 14.65 4.07 -6.35
C ILE A 79 14.26 3.73 -7.79
N GLU A 80 15.23 3.62 -8.69
CA GLU A 80 15.02 3.27 -10.09
C GLU A 80 14.52 1.84 -10.29
N ALA A 81 14.92 0.93 -9.41
CA ALA A 81 14.46 -0.46 -9.43
C ALA A 81 13.04 -0.66 -8.90
N PHE A 82 12.48 0.35 -8.22
CA PHE A 82 11.13 0.27 -7.71
C PHE A 82 10.11 0.09 -8.84
N THR A 83 9.30 -0.95 -8.72
CA THR A 83 8.21 -1.21 -9.65
C THR A 83 6.89 -0.79 -9.02
N THR A 84 6.17 0.10 -9.69
CA THR A 84 4.89 0.59 -9.19
C THR A 84 3.89 -0.56 -9.03
N PRO A 85 3.38 -0.81 -7.83
CA PRO A 85 2.35 -1.82 -7.61
C PRO A 85 1.08 -1.51 -8.39
N THR A 86 0.38 -2.55 -8.81
CA THR A 86 -0.93 -2.40 -9.44
C THR A 86 -1.97 -1.97 -8.42
N ILE A 87 -2.55 -0.80 -8.63
CA ILE A 87 -3.58 -0.23 -7.75
C ILE A 87 -4.93 -0.30 -8.47
N PRO A 88 -5.98 -0.87 -7.83
CA PRO A 88 -7.31 -0.89 -8.41
C PRO A 88 -7.84 0.52 -8.66
N THR A 89 -8.50 0.72 -9.79
CA THR A 89 -9.21 1.96 -10.08
C THR A 89 -10.56 1.99 -9.35
N TRP A 90 -11.18 3.17 -9.27
CA TRP A 90 -12.54 3.29 -8.73
C TRP A 90 -13.54 2.46 -9.53
N GLU A 91 -13.39 2.40 -10.85
CA GLU A 91 -14.21 1.62 -11.76
C GLU A 91 -14.10 0.12 -11.47
N GLU A 92 -12.90 -0.38 -11.26
CA GLU A 92 -12.65 -1.78 -10.90
C GLU A 92 -13.25 -2.10 -9.51
N GLY A 93 -13.09 -1.19 -8.55
CA GLY A 93 -13.69 -1.33 -7.23
C GLY A 93 -15.22 -1.36 -7.28
N ALA A 94 -15.81 -0.48 -8.06
CA ALA A 94 -17.26 -0.42 -8.25
C ALA A 94 -17.79 -1.71 -8.91
N ALA A 95 -17.07 -2.24 -9.90
CA ALA A 95 -17.45 -3.49 -10.56
C ALA A 95 -17.44 -4.67 -9.58
N ARG A 96 -16.40 -4.79 -8.76
CA ARG A 96 -16.31 -5.84 -7.71
C ARG A 96 -17.43 -5.71 -6.69
N LEU A 97 -17.75 -4.49 -6.28
CA LEU A 97 -18.84 -4.23 -5.35
C LEU A 97 -20.18 -4.66 -5.94
N ARG A 98 -20.42 -4.32 -7.19
CA ARG A 98 -21.64 -4.73 -7.92
C ARG A 98 -21.77 -6.25 -7.95
N GLU A 99 -20.72 -6.97 -8.31
CA GLU A 99 -20.71 -8.44 -8.32
C GLU A 99 -21.01 -9.02 -6.94
N ALA A 100 -20.47 -8.42 -5.88
CA ALA A 100 -20.72 -8.85 -4.52
C ALA A 100 -22.20 -8.70 -4.16
N TYR A 101 -22.82 -7.58 -4.52
CA TYR A 101 -24.26 -7.36 -4.31
C TYR A 101 -25.11 -8.34 -5.11
N GLU A 102 -24.80 -8.56 -6.37
CA GLU A 102 -25.53 -9.50 -7.22
C GLU A 102 -25.48 -10.92 -6.66
N ARG A 103 -24.30 -11.36 -6.20
CA ARG A 103 -24.15 -12.67 -5.55
C ARG A 103 -24.97 -12.76 -4.27
N ALA A 104 -24.94 -11.73 -3.44
CA ALA A 104 -25.71 -11.71 -2.20
C ALA A 104 -27.22 -11.77 -2.44
N LEU A 105 -27.73 -11.06 -3.44
CA LEU A 105 -29.13 -11.07 -3.82
C LEU A 105 -29.55 -12.44 -4.37
N THR A 106 -28.73 -13.06 -5.20
CA THR A 106 -28.98 -14.40 -5.74
C THR A 106 -29.02 -15.45 -4.63
N THR A 107 -28.06 -15.41 -3.70
CA THR A 107 -28.01 -16.32 -2.57
C THR A 107 -29.25 -16.17 -1.68
N ARG A 108 -29.69 -14.93 -1.43
CA ARG A 108 -30.90 -14.68 -0.65
C ARG A 108 -32.15 -15.22 -1.34
N ALA A 109 -32.23 -15.09 -2.65
CA ALA A 109 -33.37 -15.61 -3.43
C ALA A 109 -33.46 -17.14 -3.40
N THR A 110 -32.32 -17.84 -3.40
CA THR A 110 -32.28 -19.31 -3.33
C THR A 110 -32.58 -19.89 -1.95
N HIS A 111 -32.50 -19.09 -0.88
CA HIS A 111 -32.78 -19.52 0.50
C HIS A 111 -34.22 -19.17 0.98
N ARG A 112 -35.04 -18.64 0.12
CA ARG A 112 -36.45 -18.39 0.31
C ARG A 112 -37.25 -19.47 -0.39
#